data_38ed8ffdf9598e33963221999f67a5fd
#
_entry.id   38ed8ffdf9598e33963221999f67a5fd
#
_cell.length_a   1.000
_cell.length_b   1.000
_cell.length_c   1.000
_cell.angle_alpha   90.00
_cell.angle_beta   90.00
_cell.angle_gamma   90.00
#
_symmetry.space_group_name_H-M   'P 1'
#
loop_
_entity.id
_entity.type
_entity.pdbx_description
1 polymer ?
#
loop_
_entity_poly.entity_id
_entity_poly.type
_entity_poly.pdbx_seq_one_letter_code
_entity_poly.pdbx_strand_id
1 'polypeptide(L)'
;MVKALPRKIIHIDCDCFYASIEMRDDPKLVGKPIAVGGTPDKRGVVATCNYEARAYGVRSAMSSQKAYKLCPDLLFIRPRFDIYRAVSKQIHQIFQDYTSVIEPLSLDEAYLDVTDSPLYDNSATRIAKTIQQRIYQEIGITASAGVAPNKFLAKIASDWKKPSGLFVITPDKMDDFILHLPVHKLHGVGKVTAVKLNQLGINTCYDLRQWSRSELLREFGSFGERLWHLARGIDDRPVKTHRRQSVSVERTFEEDLPDLQHCLTKLPELIDELNNRIARLDNSYKTGKPFVKVKFHDFTQTTLEQQGAPLDLSSYQTLLKQAFERGNKPVRLLGIGTRVIDLKDINIQLTLFN
;
A
#
# COMPACT_ATOMS: atom_id res chain seq x y z
N MET A 1 -29.61 14.32 21.49
CA MET A 1 -28.46 13.51 21.05
C MET A 1 -27.24 14.44 20.98
N VAL A 2 -26.23 14.21 21.81
CA VAL A 2 -24.96 14.95 21.70
C VAL A 2 -24.33 14.55 20.38
N LYS A 3 -24.18 15.51 19.46
CA LYS A 3 -23.52 15.28 18.18
C LYS A 3 -22.05 14.90 18.50
N ALA A 4 -21.63 13.68 18.24
CA ALA A 4 -20.24 13.29 18.45
C ALA A 4 -19.33 14.30 17.74
N LEU A 5 -18.29 14.75 18.42
CA LEU A 5 -17.30 15.65 17.84
C LEU A 5 -16.70 15.00 16.59
N PRO A 6 -16.51 15.76 15.51
CA PRO A 6 -15.90 15.22 14.29
C PRO A 6 -14.49 14.71 14.60
N ARG A 7 -14.16 13.53 14.08
CA ARG A 7 -12.81 12.95 14.22
C ARG A 7 -11.77 13.87 13.58
N LYS A 8 -10.55 13.78 14.05
CA LYS A 8 -9.38 14.51 13.53
C LYS A 8 -8.33 13.50 13.07
N ILE A 9 -8.41 13.16 11.79
CA ILE A 9 -7.52 12.16 11.18
C ILE A 9 -6.44 12.88 10.38
N ILE A 10 -5.19 12.53 10.64
CA ILE A 10 -4.04 12.97 9.85
C ILE A 10 -3.59 11.78 9.00
N HIS A 11 -3.30 12.03 7.73
CA HIS A 11 -2.55 11.11 6.87
C HIS A 11 -1.19 11.74 6.56
N ILE A 12 -0.11 11.06 6.90
CA ILE A 12 1.25 11.44 6.55
C ILE A 12 1.75 10.50 5.47
N ASP A 13 2.43 11.06 4.46
CA ASP A 13 2.99 10.34 3.34
C ASP A 13 4.33 10.99 2.95
N CYS A 14 5.44 10.25 3.11
CA CYS A 14 6.77 10.77 2.80
C CYS A 14 6.95 10.91 1.29
N ASP A 15 7.44 12.06 0.86
CA ASP A 15 7.57 12.40 -0.56
C ASP A 15 8.63 11.54 -1.23
N CYS A 16 8.23 10.76 -2.24
CA CYS A 16 9.08 9.84 -3.01
C CYS A 16 10.08 9.04 -2.14
N PHE A 17 9.61 8.44 -1.05
CA PHE A 17 10.33 7.94 0.11
C PHE A 17 11.68 7.27 -0.19
N TYR A 18 11.71 6.20 -1.00
CA TYR A 18 12.98 5.53 -1.31
C TYR A 18 13.94 6.46 -2.05
N ALA A 19 13.44 7.19 -3.03
CA ALA A 19 14.27 8.12 -3.80
C ALA A 19 14.78 9.29 -2.93
N SER A 20 13.97 9.77 -1.98
CA SER A 20 14.40 10.81 -1.02
C SER A 20 15.54 10.32 -0.13
N ILE A 21 15.49 9.08 0.35
CA ILE A 21 16.57 8.49 1.15
C ILE A 21 17.85 8.34 0.31
N GLU A 22 17.74 7.89 -0.95
CA GLU A 22 18.90 7.79 -1.83
C GLU A 22 19.53 9.17 -2.10
N MET A 23 18.72 10.19 -2.37
CA MET A 23 19.21 11.58 -2.57
C MET A 23 19.79 12.20 -1.29
N ARG A 24 19.25 11.87 -0.11
CA ARG A 24 19.79 12.26 1.19
C ARG A 24 21.19 11.68 1.41
N ASP A 25 21.34 10.38 1.15
CA ASP A 25 22.56 9.61 1.41
C ASP A 25 23.65 9.86 0.34
N ASP A 26 23.26 10.19 -0.88
CA ASP A 26 24.16 10.60 -1.97
C ASP A 26 23.69 11.92 -2.63
N PRO A 27 24.23 13.06 -2.19
CA PRO A 27 23.87 14.39 -2.75
C PRO A 27 24.12 14.55 -4.25
N LYS A 28 24.94 13.68 -4.87
CA LYS A 28 25.17 13.70 -6.33
C LYS A 28 23.92 13.31 -7.14
N LEU A 29 22.92 12.72 -6.49
CA LEU A 29 21.64 12.33 -7.10
C LEU A 29 20.61 13.48 -7.10
N VAL A 30 20.83 14.52 -6.29
CA VAL A 30 19.91 15.66 -6.20
C VAL A 30 19.83 16.38 -7.56
N GLY A 31 18.62 16.69 -8.00
CA GLY A 31 18.36 17.36 -9.28
C GLY A 31 18.45 16.45 -10.51
N LYS A 32 18.83 15.18 -10.37
CA LYS A 32 18.83 14.21 -11.46
C LYS A 32 17.56 13.35 -11.42
N PRO A 33 17.02 12.94 -12.57
CA PRO A 33 15.91 11.99 -12.58
C PRO A 33 16.39 10.61 -12.10
N ILE A 34 15.81 10.12 -11.00
CA ILE A 34 16.16 8.82 -10.42
C ILE A 34 14.93 7.93 -10.22
N ALA A 35 15.11 6.63 -10.37
CA ALA A 35 14.14 5.61 -10.03
C ALA A 35 14.79 4.52 -9.18
N VAL A 36 14.18 4.22 -8.05
CA VAL A 36 14.57 3.07 -7.23
C VAL A 36 13.79 1.86 -7.71
N GLY A 37 14.48 0.78 -8.08
CA GLY A 37 13.83 -0.42 -8.62
C GLY A 37 14.77 -1.34 -9.36
N GLY A 38 14.20 -2.24 -10.15
CA GLY A 38 14.97 -3.12 -11.04
C GLY A 38 15.40 -2.40 -12.31
N THR A 39 16.43 -2.94 -12.99
CA THR A 39 17.02 -2.36 -14.20
C THR A 39 16.18 -2.64 -15.47
N PRO A 40 16.32 -1.84 -16.54
CA PRO A 40 15.53 -1.99 -17.77
C PRO A 40 15.83 -3.26 -18.59
N ASP A 41 17.05 -3.79 -18.49
CA ASP A 41 17.54 -4.99 -19.20
C ASP A 41 16.87 -6.28 -18.69
N LYS A 42 16.30 -6.21 -17.49
CA LYS A 42 15.55 -7.29 -16.83
C LYS A 42 14.06 -6.93 -16.76
N ARG A 43 13.24 -7.80 -16.19
CA ARG A 43 11.83 -7.51 -15.91
C ARG A 43 11.67 -6.55 -14.72
N GLY A 44 12.52 -5.51 -14.65
CA GLY A 44 12.53 -4.52 -13.59
C GLY A 44 11.25 -3.68 -13.56
N VAL A 45 10.91 -3.23 -12.36
CA VAL A 45 9.77 -2.35 -12.09
C VAL A 45 10.25 -1.20 -11.21
N VAL A 46 9.77 0.01 -11.50
CA VAL A 46 10.00 1.19 -10.66
C VAL A 46 9.22 1.03 -9.36
N ALA A 47 9.92 0.92 -8.23
CA ALA A 47 9.30 0.93 -6.91
C ALA A 47 8.87 2.36 -6.54
N THR A 48 9.77 3.33 -6.72
CA THR A 48 9.48 4.77 -6.60
C THR A 48 10.41 5.58 -7.49
N CYS A 49 10.06 6.84 -7.75
CA CYS A 49 10.91 7.79 -8.48
C CYS A 49 10.75 9.19 -7.90
N ASN A 50 11.79 10.03 -8.05
CA ASN A 50 11.76 11.42 -7.61
C ASN A 50 10.90 12.32 -8.50
N TYR A 51 10.75 13.59 -8.13
CA TYR A 51 9.90 14.53 -8.85
C TYR A 51 10.47 14.90 -10.21
N GLU A 52 11.79 14.94 -10.36
CA GLU A 52 12.48 15.13 -11.63
C GLU A 52 12.07 14.03 -12.64
N ALA A 53 12.12 12.77 -12.24
CA ALA A 53 11.67 11.66 -13.09
C ALA A 53 10.15 11.70 -13.36
N ARG A 54 9.35 12.13 -12.36
CA ARG A 54 7.89 12.29 -12.52
C ARG A 54 7.52 13.34 -13.56
N ALA A 55 8.35 14.37 -13.77
CA ALA A 55 8.13 15.37 -14.81
C ALA A 55 8.14 14.77 -16.22
N TYR A 56 8.91 13.70 -16.46
CA TYR A 56 8.92 12.91 -17.70
C TYR A 56 7.80 11.87 -17.78
N GLY A 57 6.90 11.80 -16.79
CA GLY A 57 5.80 10.84 -16.76
C GLY A 57 6.16 9.48 -16.15
N VAL A 58 7.36 9.32 -15.56
CA VAL A 58 7.73 8.10 -14.84
C VAL A 58 6.89 7.98 -13.55
N ARG A 59 6.43 6.77 -13.23
CA ARG A 59 5.56 6.49 -12.06
C ARG A 59 5.92 5.14 -11.44
N SER A 60 5.59 4.99 -10.16
CA SER A 60 5.66 3.69 -9.46
C SER A 60 4.83 2.63 -10.18
N ALA A 61 5.24 1.37 -10.06
CA ALA A 61 4.70 0.20 -10.74
C ALA A 61 4.87 0.18 -12.27
N MET A 62 5.51 1.19 -12.88
CA MET A 62 5.87 1.19 -14.30
C MET A 62 7.03 0.22 -14.55
N SER A 63 7.02 -0.52 -15.68
CA SER A 63 8.20 -1.29 -16.08
C SER A 63 9.39 -0.37 -16.30
N SER A 64 10.57 -0.79 -15.84
CA SER A 64 11.80 0.00 -15.97
C SER A 64 12.15 0.29 -17.43
N GLN A 65 11.85 -0.63 -18.34
CA GLN A 65 12.00 -0.41 -19.77
C GLN A 65 11.12 0.75 -20.29
N LYS A 66 9.85 0.83 -19.84
CA LYS A 66 8.96 1.95 -20.20
C LYS A 66 9.43 3.25 -19.58
N ALA A 67 9.88 3.20 -18.32
CA ALA A 67 10.42 4.37 -17.63
C ALA A 67 11.65 4.94 -18.34
N TYR A 68 12.56 4.07 -18.77
CA TYR A 68 13.75 4.45 -19.54
C TYR A 68 13.39 5.08 -20.90
N LYS A 69 12.36 4.56 -21.59
CA LYS A 69 11.88 5.17 -22.86
C LYS A 69 11.30 6.57 -22.66
N LEU A 70 10.69 6.84 -21.50
CA LEU A 70 10.16 8.17 -21.18
C LEU A 70 11.23 9.15 -20.74
N CYS A 71 12.27 8.67 -20.06
CA CYS A 71 13.37 9.46 -19.53
C CYS A 71 14.69 8.71 -19.77
N PRO A 72 15.38 8.95 -20.93
CA PRO A 72 16.63 8.28 -21.25
C PRO A 72 17.78 8.52 -20.25
N ASP A 73 17.77 9.68 -19.56
CA ASP A 73 18.75 10.04 -18.54
C ASP A 73 18.39 9.49 -17.14
N LEU A 74 17.38 8.64 -17.04
CA LEU A 74 16.89 8.09 -15.78
C LEU A 74 17.94 7.16 -15.15
N LEU A 75 18.37 7.50 -13.93
CA LEU A 75 19.29 6.68 -13.15
C LEU A 75 18.50 5.63 -12.37
N PHE A 76 18.79 4.34 -12.59
CA PHE A 76 18.19 3.26 -11.83
C PHE A 76 19.06 2.90 -10.64
N ILE A 77 18.46 2.96 -9.43
CA ILE A 77 19.12 2.70 -8.16
C ILE A 77 18.56 1.41 -7.57
N ARG A 78 19.45 0.51 -7.17
CA ARG A 78 19.04 -0.74 -6.52
C ARG A 78 18.47 -0.47 -5.12
N PRO A 79 17.30 -1.04 -4.76
CA PRO A 79 16.66 -0.79 -3.48
C PRO A 79 17.51 -1.27 -2.28
N ARG A 80 17.60 -0.43 -1.23
CA ARG A 80 18.25 -0.72 0.05
C ARG A 80 17.18 -0.90 1.16
N PHE A 81 16.40 -1.97 1.08
CA PHE A 81 15.24 -2.16 1.96
C PHE A 81 15.55 -2.15 3.46
N ASP A 82 16.75 -2.52 3.88
CA ASP A 82 17.13 -2.48 5.29
C ASP A 82 17.24 -1.04 5.80
N ILE A 83 17.79 -0.15 4.98
CA ILE A 83 17.84 1.30 5.27
C ILE A 83 16.43 1.87 5.30
N TYR A 84 15.59 1.54 4.30
CA TYR A 84 14.21 2.07 4.26
C TYR A 84 13.39 1.63 5.47
N ARG A 85 13.54 0.39 5.91
CA ARG A 85 12.88 -0.10 7.15
C ARG A 85 13.38 0.59 8.41
N ALA A 86 14.68 0.86 8.50
CA ALA A 86 15.25 1.59 9.63
C ALA A 86 14.71 3.03 9.70
N VAL A 87 14.68 3.74 8.56
CA VAL A 87 14.12 5.09 8.46
C VAL A 87 12.61 5.08 8.76
N SER A 88 11.86 4.13 8.22
CA SER A 88 10.44 3.96 8.53
C SER A 88 10.18 3.82 10.04
N LYS A 89 11.02 3.04 10.73
CA LYS A 89 10.92 2.88 12.20
C LYS A 89 11.13 4.20 12.93
N GLN A 90 12.08 5.03 12.50
CA GLN A 90 12.30 6.37 13.08
C GLN A 90 11.08 7.28 12.86
N ILE A 91 10.50 7.27 11.67
CA ILE A 91 9.28 8.03 11.36
C ILE A 91 8.12 7.59 12.27
N HIS A 92 7.94 6.28 12.45
CA HIS A 92 6.91 5.74 13.34
C HIS A 92 7.12 6.15 14.81
N GLN A 93 8.36 6.28 15.28
CA GLN A 93 8.65 6.82 16.62
C GLN A 93 8.18 8.26 16.74
N ILE A 94 8.42 9.09 15.71
CA ILE A 94 7.89 10.46 15.69
C ILE A 94 6.36 10.45 15.82
N PHE A 95 5.65 9.57 15.11
CA PHE A 95 4.19 9.50 15.19
C PHE A 95 3.69 9.15 16.59
N GLN A 96 4.38 8.23 17.29
CA GLN A 96 4.02 7.78 18.64
C GLN A 96 4.06 8.90 19.70
N ASP A 97 4.83 9.95 19.47
CA ASP A 97 4.87 11.11 20.37
C ASP A 97 3.58 11.94 20.32
N TYR A 98 2.72 11.73 19.32
CA TYR A 98 1.49 12.50 19.12
C TYR A 98 0.22 11.70 19.37
N THR A 99 0.23 10.41 19.11
CA THR A 99 -0.89 9.51 19.36
C THR A 99 -0.45 8.04 19.37
N SER A 100 -1.14 7.23 20.14
CA SER A 100 -1.00 5.76 20.11
C SER A 100 -1.89 5.10 19.05
N VAL A 101 -2.85 5.85 18.46
CA VAL A 101 -3.81 5.34 17.48
C VAL A 101 -3.27 5.58 16.08
N ILE A 102 -2.43 4.65 15.63
CA ILE A 102 -1.70 4.73 14.35
C ILE A 102 -2.04 3.52 13.50
N GLU A 103 -2.32 3.75 12.22
CA GLU A 103 -2.51 2.72 11.20
C GLU A 103 -1.46 2.88 10.10
N PRO A 104 -0.37 2.12 10.13
CA PRO A 104 0.59 2.06 9.03
C PRO A 104 -0.05 1.44 7.80
N LEU A 105 0.16 2.04 6.62
CA LEU A 105 -0.27 1.50 5.33
C LEU A 105 0.90 0.92 4.54
N SER A 106 2.07 1.53 4.68
CA SER A 106 3.33 1.12 4.04
C SER A 106 4.51 1.52 4.95
N LEU A 107 5.73 1.54 4.40
CA LEU A 107 6.92 2.03 5.13
C LEU A 107 6.93 3.56 5.29
N ASP A 108 6.19 4.27 4.43
CA ASP A 108 6.27 5.72 4.26
C ASP A 108 4.97 6.46 4.54
N GLU A 109 3.86 5.76 4.78
CA GLU A 109 2.58 6.39 5.03
C GLU A 109 1.80 5.76 6.20
N ALA A 110 1.10 6.60 6.95
CA ALA A 110 0.23 6.18 8.03
C ALA A 110 -0.94 7.14 8.25
N TYR A 111 -2.05 6.59 8.78
CA TYR A 111 -3.09 7.37 9.42
C TYR A 111 -2.81 7.51 10.92
N LEU A 112 -3.06 8.70 11.45
CA LEU A 112 -3.00 9.02 12.87
C LEU A 112 -4.37 9.56 13.28
N ASP A 113 -4.97 9.00 14.31
CA ASP A 113 -6.14 9.59 14.96
C ASP A 113 -5.67 10.45 16.14
N VAL A 114 -5.89 11.75 16.01
CA VAL A 114 -5.51 12.76 17.02
C VAL A 114 -6.75 13.45 17.60
N THR A 115 -7.92 12.81 17.50
CA THR A 115 -9.19 13.37 17.96
C THR A 115 -9.13 13.80 19.42
N ASP A 116 -8.56 12.96 20.27
CA ASP A 116 -8.46 13.18 21.72
C ASP A 116 -7.06 13.64 22.16
N SER A 117 -6.19 14.05 21.25
CA SER A 117 -4.84 14.50 21.59
C SER A 117 -4.90 15.86 22.33
N PRO A 118 -4.29 16.00 23.51
CA PRO A 118 -4.24 17.27 24.23
C PRO A 118 -3.20 18.25 23.65
N LEU A 119 -2.37 17.79 22.73
CA LEU A 119 -1.27 18.57 22.18
C LEU A 119 -1.75 19.73 21.31
N TYR A 120 -1.06 20.85 21.38
CA TYR A 120 -1.31 22.04 20.55
C TYR A 120 -2.77 22.52 20.57
N ASP A 121 -3.41 22.53 21.74
CA ASP A 121 -4.82 22.89 21.94
C ASP A 121 -5.75 22.03 21.07
N ASN A 122 -5.41 20.75 20.95
CA ASN A 122 -6.12 19.77 20.11
C ASN A 122 -6.17 20.16 18.61
N SER A 123 -5.13 20.85 18.10
CA SER A 123 -5.06 21.25 16.70
C SER A 123 -4.36 20.20 15.85
N ALA A 124 -5.12 19.37 15.13
CA ALA A 124 -4.58 18.39 14.18
C ALA A 124 -3.69 19.02 13.10
N THR A 125 -4.00 20.24 12.68
CA THR A 125 -3.18 20.98 11.72
C THR A 125 -1.80 21.31 12.27
N ARG A 126 -1.72 21.77 13.54
CA ARG A 126 -0.43 22.07 14.19
C ARG A 126 0.37 20.78 14.43
N ILE A 127 -0.30 19.71 14.86
CA ILE A 127 0.32 18.38 15.01
C ILE A 127 0.93 17.93 13.66
N ALA A 128 0.16 17.94 12.58
CA ALA A 128 0.61 17.53 11.25
C ALA A 128 1.83 18.35 10.79
N LYS A 129 1.79 19.68 10.96
CA LYS A 129 2.90 20.55 10.63
C LYS A 129 4.16 20.25 11.44
N THR A 130 4.03 20.00 12.73
CA THR A 130 5.17 19.67 13.58
C THR A 130 5.75 18.29 13.23
N ILE A 131 4.93 17.31 12.90
CA ILE A 131 5.39 16.00 12.41
C ILE A 131 6.21 16.18 11.12
N GLN A 132 5.73 16.95 10.14
CA GLN A 132 6.47 17.23 8.90
C GLN A 132 7.83 17.89 9.20
N GLN A 133 7.85 18.88 10.10
CA GLN A 133 9.09 19.58 10.50
C GLN A 133 10.08 18.62 11.15
N ARG A 134 9.62 17.76 12.06
CA ARG A 134 10.47 16.77 12.73
C ARG A 134 11.02 15.72 11.76
N ILE A 135 10.22 15.22 10.84
CA ILE A 135 10.69 14.29 9.79
C ILE A 135 11.82 14.95 8.99
N TYR A 136 11.67 16.23 8.62
CA TYR A 136 12.71 16.93 7.90
C TYR A 136 13.96 17.17 8.75
N GLN A 137 13.83 17.63 9.98
CA GLN A 137 14.95 17.97 10.87
C GLN A 137 15.71 16.73 11.37
N GLU A 138 14.99 15.68 11.75
CA GLU A 138 15.58 14.49 12.38
C GLU A 138 16.02 13.43 11.35
N ILE A 139 15.36 13.39 10.17
CA ILE A 139 15.56 12.33 9.18
C ILE A 139 16.11 12.87 7.85
N GLY A 140 15.90 14.13 7.52
CA GLY A 140 16.43 14.78 6.31
C GLY A 140 15.62 14.50 5.04
N ILE A 141 14.34 14.11 5.15
CA ILE A 141 13.43 13.92 4.01
C ILE A 141 12.15 14.73 4.22
N THR A 142 11.41 15.00 3.15
CA THR A 142 10.12 15.69 3.24
C THR A 142 8.95 14.71 3.33
N ALA A 143 7.85 15.17 3.92
CA ALA A 143 6.59 14.47 3.95
C ALA A 143 5.44 15.43 3.65
N SER A 144 4.37 14.92 3.05
CA SER A 144 3.12 15.64 2.82
C SER A 144 2.06 15.15 3.80
N ALA A 145 1.20 16.06 4.26
CA ALA A 145 0.18 15.78 5.26
C ALA A 145 -1.21 16.19 4.81
N GLY A 146 -2.20 15.37 5.12
CA GLY A 146 -3.60 15.67 4.96
C GLY A 146 -4.35 15.57 6.28
N VAL A 147 -5.18 16.54 6.60
CA VAL A 147 -6.02 16.56 7.82
C VAL A 147 -7.47 16.60 7.42
N ALA A 148 -8.27 15.67 7.93
CA ALA A 148 -9.70 15.57 7.60
C ALA A 148 -10.50 14.82 8.67
N PRO A 149 -11.86 14.86 8.62
CA PRO A 149 -12.72 14.15 9.56
C PRO A 149 -12.68 12.61 9.43
N ASN A 150 -12.13 12.06 8.35
CA ASN A 150 -12.05 10.62 8.13
C ASN A 150 -10.82 10.24 7.30
N LYS A 151 -10.51 8.94 7.26
CA LYS A 151 -9.35 8.37 6.57
C LYS A 151 -9.34 8.65 5.07
N PHE A 152 -10.49 8.50 4.43
CA PHE A 152 -10.63 8.71 3.00
C PHE A 152 -10.19 10.12 2.59
N LEU A 153 -10.74 11.12 3.25
CA LEU A 153 -10.43 12.52 2.94
C LEU A 153 -9.02 12.93 3.39
N ALA A 154 -8.54 12.41 4.52
CA ALA A 154 -7.18 12.68 4.97
C ALA A 154 -6.13 12.20 3.94
N LYS A 155 -6.36 11.01 3.33
CA LYS A 155 -5.45 10.49 2.29
C LYS A 155 -5.51 11.33 1.00
N ILE A 156 -6.69 11.76 0.57
CA ILE A 156 -6.79 12.68 -0.58
C ILE A 156 -6.09 14.01 -0.29
N ALA A 157 -6.32 14.54 0.91
CA ALA A 157 -5.72 15.80 1.34
C ALA A 157 -4.18 15.76 1.32
N SER A 158 -3.56 14.65 1.74
CA SER A 158 -2.10 14.51 1.73
C SER A 158 -1.49 14.55 0.31
N ASP A 159 -2.26 14.14 -0.71
CA ASP A 159 -1.83 14.18 -2.11
C ASP A 159 -2.09 15.53 -2.80
N TRP A 160 -2.88 16.43 -2.16
CA TRP A 160 -3.41 17.62 -2.83
C TRP A 160 -2.35 18.67 -3.15
N LYS A 161 -1.36 18.79 -2.26
CA LYS A 161 -0.28 19.80 -2.37
C LYS A 161 1.12 19.17 -2.28
N LYS A 162 1.33 17.95 -2.78
CA LYS A 162 2.66 17.34 -2.85
C LYS A 162 3.59 18.11 -3.80
N PRO A 163 4.90 18.20 -3.51
CA PRO A 163 5.59 17.71 -2.31
C PRO A 163 5.56 18.71 -1.14
N SER A 164 5.89 18.20 0.07
CA SER A 164 6.05 18.99 1.31
C SER A 164 4.83 19.82 1.69
N GLY A 165 3.65 19.40 1.20
CA GLY A 165 2.41 20.13 1.37
C GLY A 165 1.63 19.70 2.61
N LEU A 166 0.81 20.65 3.11
CA LEU A 166 -0.21 20.39 4.12
C LEU A 166 -1.55 20.88 3.58
N PHE A 167 -2.55 20.01 3.56
CA PHE A 167 -3.89 20.37 3.16
C PHE A 167 -4.93 19.91 4.20
N VAL A 168 -5.88 20.78 4.50
CA VAL A 168 -6.89 20.54 5.56
C VAL A 168 -8.28 20.60 4.93
N ILE A 169 -9.07 19.56 5.15
CA ILE A 169 -10.47 19.50 4.81
C ILE A 169 -11.26 19.54 6.12
N THR A 170 -11.79 20.72 6.45
CA THR A 170 -12.61 20.90 7.66
C THR A 170 -14.03 20.35 7.45
N PRO A 171 -14.75 19.98 8.53
CA PRO A 171 -16.11 19.42 8.42
C PRO A 171 -17.09 20.31 7.65
N ASP A 172 -16.98 21.62 7.79
CA ASP A 172 -17.82 22.63 7.11
C ASP A 172 -17.53 22.71 5.59
N LYS A 173 -16.30 22.43 5.15
CA LYS A 173 -15.89 22.46 3.74
C LYS A 173 -15.93 21.08 3.06
N MET A 174 -16.22 20.04 3.81
CA MET A 174 -16.14 18.67 3.34
C MET A 174 -17.07 18.39 2.17
N ASP A 175 -18.33 18.81 2.26
CA ASP A 175 -19.34 18.50 1.25
C ASP A 175 -19.05 19.20 -0.08
N ASP A 176 -18.69 20.48 -0.03
CA ASP A 176 -18.30 21.26 -1.21
C ASP A 176 -17.04 20.68 -1.87
N PHE A 177 -16.02 20.33 -1.07
CA PHE A 177 -14.80 19.70 -1.58
C PHE A 177 -15.11 18.39 -2.32
N ILE A 178 -15.97 17.55 -1.77
CA ILE A 178 -16.30 16.25 -2.36
C ILE A 178 -17.10 16.42 -3.65
N LEU A 179 -18.06 17.33 -3.71
CA LEU A 179 -18.86 17.55 -4.91
C LEU A 179 -18.01 17.72 -6.16
N HIS A 180 -16.93 18.49 -6.05
CA HIS A 180 -16.03 18.80 -7.16
C HIS A 180 -14.90 17.77 -7.35
N LEU A 181 -14.82 16.74 -6.48
CA LEU A 181 -13.75 15.74 -6.53
C LEU A 181 -13.92 14.84 -7.76
N PRO A 182 -12.89 14.73 -8.64
CA PRO A 182 -12.91 13.78 -9.75
C PRO A 182 -12.94 12.33 -9.26
N VAL A 183 -13.75 11.48 -9.89
CA VAL A 183 -13.96 10.09 -9.44
C VAL A 183 -12.69 9.25 -9.43
N HIS A 184 -11.72 9.54 -10.29
CA HIS A 184 -10.44 8.85 -10.31
C HIS A 184 -9.57 9.09 -9.06
N LYS A 185 -9.92 10.10 -8.23
CA LYS A 185 -9.28 10.36 -6.93
C LYS A 185 -9.88 9.53 -5.79
N LEU A 186 -11.03 8.89 -6.02
CA LEU A 186 -11.68 8.06 -5.02
C LEU A 186 -10.83 6.82 -4.70
N HIS A 187 -10.67 6.55 -3.42
CA HIS A 187 -9.90 5.38 -2.98
C HIS A 187 -10.50 4.06 -3.50
N GLY A 188 -9.71 3.29 -4.25
CA GLY A 188 -10.12 2.05 -4.90
C GLY A 188 -10.58 2.23 -6.35
N VAL A 189 -10.69 3.46 -6.85
CA VAL A 189 -10.92 3.73 -8.27
C VAL A 189 -9.59 3.70 -9.02
N GLY A 190 -9.26 2.55 -9.60
CA GLY A 190 -8.13 2.40 -10.51
C GLY A 190 -8.49 2.81 -11.93
N LYS A 191 -7.52 2.73 -12.85
CA LYS A 191 -7.69 3.13 -14.26
C LYS A 191 -8.90 2.49 -14.95
N VAL A 192 -9.11 1.18 -14.74
CA VAL A 192 -10.23 0.44 -15.36
C VAL A 192 -11.57 0.95 -14.84
N THR A 193 -11.69 1.11 -13.52
CA THR A 193 -12.92 1.63 -12.91
C THR A 193 -13.18 3.09 -13.31
N ALA A 194 -12.14 3.92 -13.38
CA ALA A 194 -12.28 5.30 -13.83
C ALA A 194 -12.80 5.39 -15.28
N VAL A 195 -12.26 4.57 -16.18
CA VAL A 195 -12.74 4.49 -17.56
C VAL A 195 -14.21 4.08 -17.60
N LYS A 196 -14.62 3.04 -16.85
CA LYS A 196 -16.01 2.61 -16.78
C LYS A 196 -16.94 3.72 -16.24
N LEU A 197 -16.53 4.42 -15.19
CA LEU A 197 -17.30 5.56 -14.64
C LEU A 197 -17.46 6.66 -15.69
N ASN A 198 -16.36 7.05 -16.36
CA ASN A 198 -16.42 8.10 -17.38
C ASN A 198 -17.30 7.72 -18.59
N GLN A 199 -17.31 6.45 -19.00
CA GLN A 199 -18.21 5.93 -20.04
C GLN A 199 -19.69 6.04 -19.67
N LEU A 200 -19.99 5.99 -18.36
CA LEU A 200 -21.35 6.20 -17.82
C LEU A 200 -21.68 7.69 -17.57
N GLY A 201 -20.81 8.61 -18.01
CA GLY A 201 -20.98 10.04 -17.79
C GLY A 201 -20.60 10.52 -16.39
N ILE A 202 -19.99 9.67 -15.56
CA ILE A 202 -19.65 9.97 -14.17
C ILE A 202 -18.18 10.41 -14.12
N ASN A 203 -17.93 11.71 -14.02
CA ASN A 203 -16.58 12.30 -13.97
C ASN A 203 -16.21 12.82 -12.59
N THR A 204 -17.21 13.28 -11.83
CA THR A 204 -17.06 13.86 -10.50
C THR A 204 -17.94 13.15 -9.47
N CYS A 205 -17.73 13.44 -8.20
CA CYS A 205 -18.62 12.97 -7.14
C CYS A 205 -20.01 13.62 -7.25
N TYR A 206 -20.14 14.82 -7.85
CA TYR A 206 -21.44 15.40 -8.16
C TYR A 206 -22.23 14.48 -9.09
N ASP A 207 -21.63 14.04 -10.20
CA ASP A 207 -22.28 13.12 -11.15
C ASP A 207 -22.61 11.79 -10.47
N LEU A 208 -21.68 11.27 -9.65
CA LEU A 208 -21.86 10.02 -8.92
C LEU A 208 -23.04 10.09 -7.92
N ARG A 209 -23.31 11.26 -7.33
CA ARG A 209 -24.45 11.47 -6.43
C ARG A 209 -25.81 11.42 -7.12
N GLN A 210 -25.87 11.62 -8.45
CA GLN A 210 -27.12 11.51 -9.22
C GLN A 210 -27.56 10.05 -9.36
N TRP A 211 -26.65 9.10 -9.16
CA TRP A 211 -26.94 7.68 -9.20
C TRP A 211 -27.46 7.17 -7.87
N SER A 212 -28.52 6.37 -7.93
CA SER A 212 -29.03 5.68 -6.76
C SER A 212 -28.06 4.59 -6.27
N ARG A 213 -28.18 4.22 -5.01
CA ARG A 213 -27.40 3.13 -4.42
C ARG A 213 -27.61 1.80 -5.16
N SER A 214 -28.84 1.51 -5.61
CA SER A 214 -29.20 0.30 -6.35
C SER A 214 -28.59 0.27 -7.75
N GLU A 215 -28.55 1.39 -8.46
CA GLU A 215 -27.88 1.46 -9.77
C GLU A 215 -26.38 1.23 -9.65
N LEU A 216 -25.72 1.88 -8.68
CA LEU A 216 -24.29 1.68 -8.45
C LEU A 216 -23.97 0.24 -8.03
N LEU A 217 -24.83 -0.39 -7.22
CA LEU A 217 -24.67 -1.79 -6.82
C LEU A 217 -24.80 -2.73 -8.03
N ARG A 218 -25.74 -2.48 -8.93
CA ARG A 218 -25.94 -3.23 -10.17
C ARG A 218 -24.71 -3.14 -11.09
N GLU A 219 -24.14 -1.93 -11.26
CA GLU A 219 -23.03 -1.69 -12.19
C GLU A 219 -21.66 -2.08 -11.65
N PHE A 220 -21.45 -1.94 -10.36
CA PHE A 220 -20.12 -2.09 -9.72
C PHE A 220 -20.07 -3.16 -8.62
N GLY A 221 -21.16 -3.91 -8.39
CA GLY A 221 -21.25 -4.89 -7.30
C GLY A 221 -21.05 -4.22 -5.92
N SER A 222 -20.44 -4.93 -4.99
CA SER A 222 -20.16 -4.41 -3.64
C SER A 222 -19.32 -3.13 -3.64
N PHE A 223 -18.54 -2.87 -4.69
CA PHE A 223 -17.80 -1.64 -4.84
C PHE A 223 -18.71 -0.44 -5.13
N GLY A 224 -19.87 -0.64 -5.76
CA GLY A 224 -20.89 0.40 -5.97
C GLY A 224 -21.43 0.98 -4.66
N GLU A 225 -21.65 0.13 -3.66
CA GLU A 225 -21.98 0.54 -2.31
C GLU A 225 -20.93 1.50 -1.72
N ARG A 226 -19.67 1.13 -1.87
CA ARG A 226 -18.56 1.97 -1.41
C ARG A 226 -18.48 3.29 -2.16
N LEU A 227 -18.67 3.29 -3.48
CA LEU A 227 -18.70 4.51 -4.29
C LEU A 227 -19.80 5.48 -3.81
N TRP A 228 -20.99 4.93 -3.49
CA TRP A 228 -22.11 5.73 -2.98
C TRP A 228 -21.76 6.45 -1.67
N HIS A 229 -21.11 5.75 -0.73
CA HIS A 229 -20.65 6.34 0.54
C HIS A 229 -19.55 7.38 0.32
N LEU A 230 -18.50 7.02 -0.45
CA LEU A 230 -17.37 7.92 -0.68
C LEU A 230 -17.78 9.22 -1.36
N ALA A 231 -18.72 9.17 -2.33
CA ALA A 231 -19.24 10.38 -2.98
C ALA A 231 -19.98 11.32 -2.01
N ARG A 232 -20.39 10.83 -0.83
CA ARG A 232 -21.02 11.58 0.25
C ARG A 232 -20.10 11.88 1.42
N GLY A 233 -18.80 11.57 1.28
CA GLY A 233 -17.82 11.80 2.33
C GLY A 233 -17.91 10.84 3.51
N ILE A 234 -18.67 9.76 3.38
CA ILE A 234 -18.91 8.80 4.46
C ILE A 234 -17.76 7.77 4.47
N ASP A 235 -16.98 7.77 5.54
CA ASP A 235 -15.98 6.75 5.82
C ASP A 235 -15.86 6.58 7.34
N ASP A 236 -16.61 5.63 7.88
CA ASP A 236 -16.70 5.39 9.31
C ASP A 236 -15.60 4.44 9.82
N ARG A 237 -14.72 3.96 8.94
CA ARG A 237 -13.62 3.08 9.33
C ARG A 237 -12.74 3.76 10.39
N PRO A 238 -12.52 3.13 11.55
CA PRO A 238 -11.59 3.66 12.55
C PRO A 238 -10.14 3.56 12.06
N VAL A 239 -9.27 4.39 12.61
CA VAL A 239 -7.82 4.17 12.54
C VAL A 239 -7.49 3.02 13.49
N LYS A 240 -6.85 1.97 12.98
CA LYS A 240 -6.48 0.79 13.76
C LYS A 240 -5.26 0.10 13.17
N THR A 241 -4.42 -0.45 14.01
CA THR A 241 -3.30 -1.25 13.55
C THR A 241 -3.81 -2.50 12.82
N HIS A 242 -3.39 -2.67 11.58
CA HIS A 242 -3.69 -3.87 10.82
C HIS A 242 -2.81 -5.02 11.28
N ARG A 243 -3.43 -6.16 11.54
CA ARG A 243 -2.73 -7.39 11.86
C ARG A 243 -2.24 -8.05 10.58
N ARG A 244 -1.04 -8.60 10.63
CA ARG A 244 -0.49 -9.36 9.53
C ARG A 244 -1.31 -10.63 9.31
N GLN A 245 -1.66 -10.93 8.06
CA GLN A 245 -2.44 -12.11 7.70
C GLN A 245 -1.61 -13.21 7.04
N SER A 246 -0.43 -12.86 6.53
CA SER A 246 0.46 -13.81 5.86
C SER A 246 1.91 -13.33 5.84
N VAL A 247 2.81 -14.28 5.64
CA VAL A 247 4.21 -14.05 5.28
C VAL A 247 4.47 -14.83 4.00
N SER A 248 5.07 -14.18 3.02
CA SER A 248 5.34 -14.81 1.72
C SER A 248 6.58 -14.25 1.06
N VAL A 249 7.11 -15.04 0.14
CA VAL A 249 8.19 -14.70 -0.78
C VAL A 249 7.65 -14.94 -2.18
N GLU A 250 7.89 -14.01 -3.10
CA GLU A 250 7.58 -14.24 -4.51
C GLU A 250 8.70 -13.70 -5.40
N ARG A 251 8.95 -14.39 -6.50
CA ARG A 251 9.98 -14.03 -7.47
C ARG A 251 9.43 -14.04 -8.88
N THR A 252 9.60 -12.92 -9.58
CA THR A 252 9.42 -12.85 -11.03
C THR A 252 10.73 -13.26 -11.69
N PHE A 253 10.70 -14.26 -12.56
CA PHE A 253 11.89 -14.75 -13.26
C PHE A 253 12.19 -13.89 -14.49
N GLU A 254 13.46 -13.78 -14.86
CA GLU A 254 13.88 -13.04 -16.05
C GLU A 254 13.33 -13.69 -17.32
N GLU A 255 13.36 -15.02 -17.40
CA GLU A 255 12.69 -15.83 -18.40
C GLU A 255 11.58 -16.66 -17.76
N ASP A 256 10.54 -16.96 -18.54
CA ASP A 256 9.46 -17.79 -18.02
C ASP A 256 9.95 -19.23 -17.82
N LEU A 257 9.61 -19.82 -16.67
CA LEU A 257 9.91 -21.24 -16.42
C LEU A 257 9.01 -22.09 -17.30
N PRO A 258 9.59 -22.96 -18.17
CA PRO A 258 8.82 -23.59 -19.24
C PRO A 258 7.79 -24.63 -18.75
N ASP A 259 8.09 -25.30 -17.62
CA ASP A 259 7.31 -26.42 -17.12
C ASP A 259 7.36 -26.55 -15.60
N LEU A 260 6.62 -27.53 -15.08
CA LEU A 260 6.54 -27.83 -13.65
C LEU A 260 7.92 -28.20 -13.06
N GLN A 261 8.74 -28.96 -13.79
CA GLN A 261 10.03 -29.43 -13.27
C GLN A 261 10.95 -28.25 -12.98
N HIS A 262 11.02 -27.28 -13.91
CA HIS A 262 11.77 -26.04 -13.68
C HIS A 262 11.21 -25.22 -12.50
N CYS A 263 9.89 -25.19 -12.31
CA CYS A 263 9.29 -24.54 -11.13
C CYS A 263 9.69 -25.23 -9.82
N LEU A 264 9.70 -26.57 -9.78
CA LEU A 264 10.08 -27.34 -8.60
C LEU A 264 11.52 -27.06 -8.16
N THR A 265 12.47 -26.84 -9.09
CA THR A 265 13.85 -26.52 -8.77
C THR A 265 14.02 -25.18 -8.03
N LYS A 266 13.02 -24.29 -8.08
CA LYS A 266 13.07 -22.98 -7.41
C LYS A 266 12.54 -23.00 -5.98
N LEU A 267 11.84 -24.08 -5.58
CA LEU A 267 11.24 -24.16 -4.25
C LEU A 267 12.26 -24.11 -3.10
N PRO A 268 13.37 -24.84 -3.11
CA PRO A 268 14.32 -24.83 -1.99
C PRO A 268 14.77 -23.41 -1.62
N GLU A 269 15.21 -22.62 -2.60
CA GLU A 269 15.67 -21.24 -2.39
C GLU A 269 14.54 -20.34 -1.84
N LEU A 270 13.30 -20.49 -2.36
CA LEU A 270 12.16 -19.73 -1.87
C LEU A 270 11.79 -20.13 -0.44
N ILE A 271 11.92 -21.41 -0.07
CA ILE A 271 11.64 -21.90 1.28
C ILE A 271 12.67 -21.31 2.27
N ASP A 272 13.94 -21.27 1.92
CA ASP A 272 14.98 -20.66 2.75
C ASP A 272 14.70 -19.17 2.99
N GLU A 273 14.34 -18.44 1.93
CA GLU A 273 13.92 -17.03 2.06
C GLU A 273 12.67 -16.89 2.93
N LEU A 274 11.69 -17.76 2.78
CA LEU A 274 10.45 -17.76 3.57
C LEU A 274 10.74 -18.00 5.05
N ASN A 275 11.57 -19.00 5.36
CA ASN A 275 12.00 -19.32 6.73
C ASN A 275 12.71 -18.14 7.37
N ASN A 276 13.60 -17.45 6.64
CA ASN A 276 14.25 -16.22 7.09
C ASN A 276 13.25 -15.08 7.37
N ARG A 277 12.15 -14.99 6.64
CA ARG A 277 11.09 -14.01 6.91
C ARG A 277 10.22 -14.40 8.10
N ILE A 278 9.95 -15.69 8.26
CA ILE A 278 9.21 -16.23 9.41
C ILE A 278 9.99 -16.02 10.70
N ALA A 279 11.29 -16.26 10.71
CA ALA A 279 12.16 -16.04 11.87
C ALA A 279 12.19 -14.58 12.36
N ARG A 280 11.79 -13.62 11.53
CA ARG A 280 11.68 -12.18 11.87
C ARG A 280 10.28 -11.78 12.33
N LEU A 281 9.34 -12.73 12.42
CA LEU A 281 8.01 -12.44 12.95
C LEU A 281 8.10 -12.20 14.45
N ASP A 282 7.25 -11.31 14.92
CA ASP A 282 7.00 -11.15 16.34
C ASP A 282 6.39 -12.43 16.94
N ASN A 283 6.74 -12.75 18.19
CA ASN A 283 6.27 -13.93 18.92
C ASN A 283 4.74 -13.95 19.13
N SER A 284 4.05 -12.86 18.85
CA SER A 284 2.58 -12.80 18.87
C SER A 284 1.92 -13.51 17.68
N TYR A 285 2.70 -13.94 16.68
CA TYR A 285 2.18 -14.62 15.50
C TYR A 285 2.57 -16.11 15.47
N LYS A 286 1.61 -16.95 15.10
CA LYS A 286 1.82 -18.36 14.78
C LYS A 286 1.64 -18.57 13.27
N THR A 287 2.51 -19.37 12.67
CA THR A 287 2.35 -19.82 11.26
C THR A 287 1.15 -20.75 11.13
N GLY A 288 0.45 -20.64 10.01
CA GLY A 288 -0.76 -21.39 9.69
C GLY A 288 -0.62 -22.16 8.37
N LYS A 289 -1.61 -22.00 7.50
CA LYS A 289 -1.71 -22.73 6.22
C LYS A 289 -0.60 -22.32 5.26
N PRO A 290 0.16 -23.26 4.66
CA PRO A 290 1.00 -22.97 3.50
C PRO A 290 0.14 -22.60 2.28
N PHE A 291 0.70 -21.75 1.42
CA PHE A 291 0.10 -21.45 0.12
C PHE A 291 1.16 -21.28 -0.96
N VAL A 292 0.75 -21.54 -2.19
CA VAL A 292 1.53 -21.29 -3.42
C VAL A 292 0.76 -20.37 -4.33
N LYS A 293 1.45 -19.38 -4.91
CA LYS A 293 0.95 -18.48 -5.93
C LYS A 293 1.73 -18.71 -7.22
N VAL A 294 1.02 -18.97 -8.30
CA VAL A 294 1.60 -19.07 -9.64
C VAL A 294 1.00 -18.01 -10.54
N LYS A 295 1.87 -17.24 -11.20
CA LYS A 295 1.47 -16.32 -12.26
C LYS A 295 2.11 -16.79 -13.56
N PHE A 296 1.28 -17.08 -14.53
CA PHE A 296 1.70 -17.56 -15.83
C PHE A 296 2.21 -16.43 -16.75
N HIS A 297 2.81 -16.81 -17.87
CA HIS A 297 3.37 -15.86 -18.84
C HIS A 297 2.34 -14.89 -19.43
N ASP A 298 1.08 -15.31 -19.54
CA ASP A 298 -0.05 -14.51 -20.01
C ASP A 298 -0.70 -13.64 -18.91
N PHE A 299 -0.05 -13.53 -17.75
CA PHE A 299 -0.50 -12.80 -16.57
C PHE A 299 -1.71 -13.38 -15.84
N THR A 300 -2.30 -14.49 -16.27
CA THR A 300 -3.26 -15.23 -15.47
C THR A 300 -2.57 -15.75 -14.20
N GLN A 301 -3.29 -15.80 -13.09
CA GLN A 301 -2.71 -16.24 -11.82
C GLN A 301 -3.66 -17.13 -11.03
N THR A 302 -3.07 -18.01 -10.23
CA THR A 302 -3.79 -18.84 -9.29
C THR A 302 -3.05 -18.85 -7.95
N THR A 303 -3.81 -19.05 -6.87
CA THR A 303 -3.28 -19.26 -5.53
C THR A 303 -3.98 -20.45 -4.91
N LEU A 304 -3.21 -21.36 -4.33
CA LEU A 304 -3.69 -22.52 -3.59
C LEU A 304 -3.14 -22.48 -2.17
N GLU A 305 -3.99 -22.82 -1.20
CA GLU A 305 -3.60 -23.00 0.20
C GLU A 305 -4.17 -24.32 0.74
N GLN A 306 -3.50 -24.93 1.69
CA GLN A 306 -3.91 -26.20 2.29
C GLN A 306 -3.92 -26.10 3.81
N GLN A 307 -5.03 -26.44 4.42
CA GLN A 307 -5.17 -26.44 5.88
C GLN A 307 -4.51 -27.70 6.46
N GLY A 308 -3.80 -27.54 7.58
CA GLY A 308 -3.19 -28.66 8.30
C GLY A 308 -1.91 -29.21 7.68
N ALA A 309 -1.48 -28.71 6.51
CA ALA A 309 -0.21 -29.13 5.91
C ALA A 309 0.96 -28.45 6.63
N PRO A 310 2.10 -29.16 6.80
CA PRO A 310 3.32 -28.58 7.35
C PRO A 310 3.96 -27.59 6.37
N LEU A 311 4.86 -26.75 6.91
CA LEU A 311 5.62 -25.78 6.10
C LEU A 311 6.94 -26.42 5.59
N ASP A 312 6.81 -27.49 4.83
CA ASP A 312 7.92 -28.26 4.31
C ASP A 312 7.93 -28.33 2.77
N LEU A 313 9.04 -28.82 2.21
CA LEU A 313 9.21 -28.93 0.77
C LEU A 313 8.12 -29.77 0.11
N SER A 314 7.71 -30.88 0.74
CA SER A 314 6.72 -31.82 0.19
C SER A 314 5.36 -31.15 0.02
N SER A 315 4.92 -30.38 1.03
CA SER A 315 3.68 -29.63 0.99
C SER A 315 3.68 -28.57 -0.11
N TYR A 316 4.79 -27.82 -0.23
CA TYR A 316 4.91 -26.82 -1.30
C TYR A 316 5.02 -27.44 -2.69
N GLN A 317 5.66 -28.60 -2.85
CA GLN A 317 5.69 -29.35 -4.11
C GLN A 317 4.29 -29.79 -4.54
N THR A 318 3.52 -30.34 -3.60
CA THR A 318 2.13 -30.77 -3.84
C THR A 318 1.26 -29.60 -4.27
N LEU A 319 1.31 -28.48 -3.53
CA LEU A 319 0.55 -27.26 -3.86
C LEU A 319 0.98 -26.66 -5.21
N LEU A 320 2.27 -26.66 -5.49
CA LEU A 320 2.79 -26.15 -6.76
C LEU A 320 2.33 -26.97 -7.95
N LYS A 321 2.36 -28.32 -7.84
CA LYS A 321 1.84 -29.20 -8.87
C LYS A 321 0.38 -28.91 -9.19
N GLN A 322 -0.47 -28.88 -8.16
CA GLN A 322 -1.90 -28.57 -8.32
C GLN A 322 -2.14 -27.15 -8.87
N ALA A 323 -1.34 -26.15 -8.45
CA ALA A 323 -1.45 -24.79 -8.96
C ALA A 323 -1.03 -24.70 -10.43
N PHE A 324 0.04 -25.41 -10.83
CA PHE A 324 0.53 -25.45 -12.18
C PHE A 324 -0.50 -26.10 -13.14
N GLU A 325 -1.11 -27.21 -12.74
CA GLU A 325 -2.13 -27.93 -13.50
C GLU A 325 -3.35 -27.07 -13.85
N ARG A 326 -3.66 -26.05 -13.05
CA ARG A 326 -4.77 -25.14 -13.35
C ARG A 326 -4.56 -24.29 -14.62
N GLY A 327 -3.32 -24.01 -15.00
CA GLY A 327 -3.02 -23.22 -16.19
C GLY A 327 -2.22 -24.00 -17.23
N ASN A 328 -1.35 -24.88 -16.77
CA ASN A 328 -0.45 -25.70 -17.60
C ASN A 328 0.28 -24.89 -18.68
N LYS A 329 0.91 -23.79 -18.26
CA LYS A 329 1.58 -22.79 -19.10
C LYS A 329 2.91 -22.41 -18.47
N PRO A 330 3.87 -21.84 -19.27
CA PRO A 330 5.09 -21.27 -18.70
C PRO A 330 4.81 -20.28 -17.57
N VAL A 331 5.64 -20.34 -16.51
CA VAL A 331 5.45 -19.59 -15.28
C VAL A 331 6.36 -18.37 -15.22
N ARG A 332 5.76 -17.20 -15.13
CA ARG A 332 6.44 -15.90 -15.00
C ARG A 332 6.86 -15.60 -13.57
N LEU A 333 6.01 -15.92 -12.59
CA LEU A 333 6.25 -15.66 -11.19
C LEU A 333 5.81 -16.84 -10.35
N LEU A 334 6.65 -17.19 -9.40
CA LEU A 334 6.35 -18.18 -8.37
C LEU A 334 6.45 -17.52 -7.01
N GLY A 335 5.45 -17.72 -6.16
CA GLY A 335 5.42 -17.29 -4.78
C GLY A 335 5.01 -18.42 -3.85
N ILE A 336 5.60 -18.44 -2.67
CA ILE A 336 5.21 -19.33 -1.57
C ILE A 336 5.01 -18.53 -0.30
N GLY A 337 4.19 -19.02 0.61
CA GLY A 337 3.96 -18.34 1.87
C GLY A 337 3.17 -19.17 2.86
N THR A 338 2.95 -18.56 4.01
CA THR A 338 2.07 -19.10 5.04
C THR A 338 1.10 -18.03 5.54
N ARG A 339 -0.13 -18.45 5.86
CA ARG A 339 -1.02 -17.61 6.68
C ARG A 339 -0.43 -17.47 8.07
N VAL A 340 -0.73 -16.38 8.73
CA VAL A 340 -0.34 -16.17 10.14
C VAL A 340 -1.59 -15.89 10.98
N ILE A 341 -1.56 -16.35 12.21
CA ILE A 341 -2.61 -16.21 13.20
C ILE A 341 -2.05 -15.37 14.34
N ASP A 342 -2.72 -14.30 14.68
CA ASP A 342 -2.38 -13.50 15.86
C ASP A 342 -2.84 -14.26 17.11
N LEU A 343 -1.90 -14.56 18.01
CA LEU A 343 -2.19 -15.30 19.24
C LEU A 343 -3.16 -14.58 20.18
N LYS A 344 -3.26 -13.26 20.08
CA LYS A 344 -4.24 -12.47 20.82
C LYS A 344 -5.69 -12.81 20.42
N ASP A 345 -5.92 -13.20 19.15
CA ASP A 345 -7.27 -13.60 18.70
C ASP A 345 -7.68 -14.97 19.21
N ILE A 346 -6.72 -15.87 19.41
CA ILE A 346 -7.00 -17.22 19.98
C ILE A 346 -7.48 -17.09 21.42
N ASN A 347 -6.88 -16.20 22.21
CA ASN A 347 -7.26 -16.02 23.62
C ASN A 347 -8.65 -15.39 23.79
N ILE A 348 -9.09 -14.54 22.85
CA ILE A 348 -10.45 -13.96 22.87
C ILE A 348 -11.50 -15.05 22.59
N GLN A 349 -11.23 -16.01 21.74
CA GLN A 349 -12.17 -17.09 21.40
C GLN A 349 -12.32 -18.10 22.56
N LEU A 350 -11.26 -18.34 23.34
CA LEU A 350 -11.30 -19.18 24.51
C LEU A 350 -12.08 -18.55 25.68
N THR A 351 -12.05 -17.24 25.83
CA THR A 351 -12.81 -16.53 26.87
C THR A 351 -14.30 -16.37 26.58
N LEU A 352 -14.74 -16.58 25.34
CA LEU A 352 -16.18 -16.58 24.98
C LEU A 352 -16.89 -17.90 25.28
N PHE A 353 -16.18 -18.96 25.65
CA PHE A 353 -16.71 -20.30 25.93
C PHE A 353 -16.40 -20.80 27.36
N ASN A 354 -15.92 -19.92 28.27
CA ASN A 354 -15.74 -20.21 29.70
C ASN A 354 -16.72 -19.44 30.57
#